data_3da4334f3e70f870ad93fbe3844d2d57
#
_entry.id   3da4334f3e70f870ad93fbe3844d2d57
#
_cell.length_a   1.000
_cell.length_b   1.000
_cell.length_c   1.000
_cell.angle_alpha   90.00
_cell.angle_beta   90.00
_cell.angle_gamma   90.00
#
_symmetry.space_group_name_H-M   'P 1'
#
loop_
_entity.id
_entity.type
_entity.pdbx_description
1 polymer ?
#
loop_
_entity_poly.entity_id
_entity_poly.type
_entity_poly.pdbx_seq_one_letter_code
_entity_poly.pdbx_strand_id
1 'polypeptide(L)'
;KIDRKKKIFASTLLLALGYSKAEIADEFYANETYTFDPKTEKWKTKFNPENYKAKNFSEEVIDAKTGEVVIKLGDKINFLNAKKLANDGLKDILVSRESLFGKFLHRDVQVNDEEDGTFAIGTELNDAVIQQILDANIHSLQISVTNSINKGPYLLTTILNDKNNSKDEAITEIYKMLRPGEPPTIEIATQIFNNLFFSSDRYDLSDVGRVKMNSRLEQECSDKITILRNDDIIAIVHKMLDLRDGKDEVDDIDHLGNRRVRSVGELVENQARIGVYRMERAIKEKMTTLDVESAMPQDL
;
A
#
# COMPACT_ATOMS: atom_id res chain seq x y z
N LYS A 1 -4.59 -10.85 -6.28
CA LYS A 1 -4.78 -12.32 -6.20
C LYS A 1 -3.42 -12.98 -6.09
N ILE A 2 -3.23 -13.84 -5.09
CA ILE A 2 -1.99 -14.60 -4.93
C ILE A 2 -2.07 -16.00 -5.62
N ASP A 3 -3.29 -16.46 -5.84
CA ASP A 3 -3.62 -17.68 -6.59
C ASP A 3 -4.90 -17.43 -7.42
N ARG A 4 -5.24 -18.34 -8.34
CA ARG A 4 -6.39 -18.21 -9.25
C ARG A 4 -7.70 -17.84 -8.54
N LYS A 5 -7.96 -18.44 -7.37
CA LYS A 5 -9.21 -18.29 -6.61
C LYS A 5 -9.04 -17.48 -5.32
N LYS A 6 -7.79 -17.30 -4.83
CA LYS A 6 -7.53 -16.72 -3.51
C LYS A 6 -7.07 -15.30 -3.62
N LYS A 7 -7.65 -14.44 -2.78
CA LYS A 7 -7.32 -13.02 -2.66
C LYS A 7 -6.83 -12.78 -1.23
N ILE A 8 -5.83 -11.95 -1.09
CA ILE A 8 -5.37 -11.40 0.19
C ILE A 8 -5.51 -9.88 0.13
N PHE A 9 -5.46 -9.23 1.28
CA PHE A 9 -5.33 -7.77 1.32
C PHE A 9 -3.98 -7.33 0.75
N ALA A 10 -3.92 -6.15 0.15
CA ALA A 10 -2.66 -5.57 -0.30
C ALA A 10 -1.74 -5.26 0.90
N SER A 11 -2.33 -4.84 2.03
CA SER A 11 -1.63 -4.64 3.29
C SER A 11 -0.91 -5.91 3.78
N THR A 12 -1.55 -7.09 3.71
CA THR A 12 -0.92 -8.37 4.06
C THR A 12 0.35 -8.62 3.23
N LEU A 13 0.31 -8.31 1.93
CA LEU A 13 1.50 -8.43 1.08
C LEU A 13 2.60 -7.46 1.50
N LEU A 14 2.25 -6.19 1.75
CA LEU A 14 3.21 -5.17 2.17
C LEU A 14 3.80 -5.47 3.56
N LEU A 15 3.01 -5.96 4.51
CA LEU A 15 3.49 -6.45 5.81
C LEU A 15 4.48 -7.61 5.62
N ALA A 16 4.18 -8.57 4.75
CA ALA A 16 5.08 -9.70 4.45
C ALA A 16 6.41 -9.25 3.84
N LEU A 17 6.44 -8.13 3.11
CA LEU A 17 7.68 -7.49 2.62
C LEU A 17 8.49 -6.84 3.74
N GLY A 18 7.90 -6.63 4.91
CA GLY A 18 8.57 -6.07 6.09
C GLY A 18 8.17 -4.64 6.44
N TYR A 19 7.18 -4.06 5.78
CA TYR A 19 6.62 -2.75 6.14
C TYR A 19 5.68 -2.90 7.33
N SER A 20 5.71 -1.97 8.27
CA SER A 20 4.70 -1.82 9.31
C SER A 20 3.45 -1.10 8.77
N LYS A 21 2.32 -1.21 9.46
CA LYS A 21 1.10 -0.48 9.10
C LYS A 21 1.33 1.04 9.02
N ALA A 22 2.17 1.56 9.92
CA ALA A 22 2.54 2.98 9.94
C ALA A 22 3.36 3.39 8.72
N GLU A 23 4.38 2.61 8.35
CA GLU A 23 5.20 2.84 7.16
C GLU A 23 4.38 2.72 5.87
N ILE A 24 3.42 1.80 5.81
CA ILE A 24 2.49 1.70 4.68
C ILE A 24 1.64 2.97 4.58
N ALA A 25 1.14 3.50 5.70
CA ALA A 25 0.38 4.74 5.69
C ALA A 25 1.24 5.93 5.22
N ASP A 26 2.50 6.04 5.69
CA ASP A 26 3.44 7.10 5.27
C ASP A 26 3.77 7.04 3.78
N GLU A 27 3.96 5.84 3.24
CA GLU A 27 4.32 5.65 1.84
C GLU A 27 3.20 6.11 0.89
N PHE A 28 1.95 5.80 1.22
CA PHE A 28 0.83 6.03 0.31
C PHE A 28 0.03 7.31 0.58
N TYR A 29 0.12 7.87 1.79
CA TYR A 29 -0.67 9.04 2.19
C TYR A 29 0.21 10.09 2.86
N ALA A 30 0.09 11.34 2.44
CA ALA A 30 0.60 12.44 3.24
C ALA A 30 -0.22 12.56 4.53
N ASN A 31 0.41 13.06 5.59
CA ASN A 31 -0.25 13.31 6.86
C ASN A 31 -0.31 14.79 7.22
N GLU A 32 -1.28 15.16 8.01
CA GLU A 32 -1.44 16.46 8.64
C GLU A 32 -1.66 16.28 10.12
N THR A 33 -1.00 17.14 10.90
CA THR A 33 -1.17 17.16 12.36
C THR A 33 -2.25 18.17 12.72
N TYR A 34 -3.22 17.72 13.50
CA TYR A 34 -4.27 18.53 14.09
C TYR A 34 -4.06 18.58 15.60
N THR A 35 -4.01 19.79 16.17
CA THR A 35 -3.83 19.99 17.60
C THR A 35 -5.07 20.71 18.16
N PHE A 36 -5.70 20.11 19.16
CA PHE A 36 -6.86 20.71 19.84
C PHE A 36 -6.44 21.83 20.76
N ASP A 37 -7.11 22.96 20.65
CA ASP A 37 -6.95 24.09 21.55
C ASP A 37 -8.15 24.15 22.51
N PRO A 38 -7.96 23.84 23.82
CA PRO A 38 -9.05 23.85 24.79
C PRO A 38 -9.69 25.22 25.02
N LYS A 39 -8.99 26.30 24.67
CA LYS A 39 -9.50 27.69 24.90
C LYS A 39 -10.51 28.09 23.82
N THR A 40 -10.28 27.66 22.59
CA THR A 40 -11.12 27.98 21.44
C THR A 40 -12.07 26.87 21.07
N GLU A 41 -11.90 25.67 21.66
CA GLU A 41 -12.59 24.42 21.32
C GLU A 41 -12.47 24.07 19.82
N LYS A 42 -11.36 24.49 19.20
CA LYS A 42 -11.09 24.29 17.77
C LYS A 42 -9.80 23.50 17.56
N TRP A 43 -9.69 22.95 16.37
CA TRP A 43 -8.52 22.20 15.95
C TRP A 43 -7.60 23.07 15.10
N LYS A 44 -6.35 23.15 15.48
CA LYS A 44 -5.30 23.88 14.78
C LYS A 44 -4.57 22.93 13.83
N THR A 45 -4.40 23.32 12.58
CA THR A 45 -3.62 22.60 11.59
C THR A 45 -2.85 23.57 10.68
N LYS A 46 -1.84 23.04 9.97
CA LYS A 46 -1.11 23.83 8.97
C LYS A 46 -1.97 24.07 7.73
N PHE A 47 -1.92 25.30 7.22
CA PHE A 47 -2.58 25.63 5.97
C PHE A 47 -1.75 25.14 4.78
N ASN A 48 -2.26 24.15 4.03
CA ASN A 48 -1.64 23.67 2.81
C ASN A 48 -2.53 24.00 1.59
N PRO A 49 -2.10 24.92 0.70
CA PRO A 49 -2.88 25.33 -0.46
C PRO A 49 -3.27 24.20 -1.40
N GLU A 50 -2.48 23.12 -1.46
CA GLU A 50 -2.73 21.99 -2.36
C GLU A 50 -4.00 21.20 -2.00
N ASN A 51 -4.41 21.23 -0.74
CA ASN A 51 -5.60 20.54 -0.26
C ASN A 51 -6.90 21.28 -0.60
N TYR A 52 -6.80 22.48 -1.17
CA TYR A 52 -7.92 23.37 -1.48
C TYR A 52 -8.17 23.55 -2.98
N LYS A 53 -7.97 22.51 -3.76
CA LYS A 53 -8.29 22.52 -5.20
C LYS A 53 -9.81 22.41 -5.39
N ALA A 54 -10.44 23.53 -5.74
CA ALA A 54 -11.88 23.63 -6.09
C ALA A 54 -12.87 23.09 -5.02
N LYS A 55 -12.60 23.32 -3.75
CA LYS A 55 -13.46 22.91 -2.64
C LYS A 55 -14.44 24.04 -2.26
N ASN A 56 -15.72 23.70 -2.13
CA ASN A 56 -16.67 24.56 -1.45
C ASN A 56 -16.46 24.37 0.06
N PHE A 57 -16.30 25.45 0.79
CA PHE A 57 -16.20 25.39 2.25
C PHE A 57 -17.60 25.29 2.87
N SER A 58 -17.80 24.23 3.63
CA SER A 58 -18.97 24.06 4.49
C SER A 58 -18.83 24.78 5.84
N GLU A 59 -17.67 25.41 6.09
CA GLU A 59 -17.31 26.03 7.36
C GLU A 59 -16.41 27.24 7.17
N GLU A 60 -16.33 28.08 8.20
CA GLU A 60 -15.42 29.21 8.24
C GLU A 60 -14.01 28.74 8.62
N VAL A 61 -13.01 29.23 7.90
CA VAL A 61 -11.60 29.00 8.22
C VAL A 61 -11.03 30.26 8.86
N ILE A 62 -10.47 30.08 10.05
CA ILE A 62 -9.96 31.15 10.88
C ILE A 62 -8.43 31.07 10.91
N ASP A 63 -7.74 32.20 10.77
CA ASP A 63 -6.29 32.26 10.99
C ASP A 63 -5.99 32.04 12.48
N ALA A 64 -5.18 31.03 12.77
CA ALA A 64 -4.82 30.67 14.14
C ALA A 64 -3.98 31.76 14.85
N LYS A 65 -3.37 32.69 14.11
CA LYS A 65 -2.54 33.75 14.66
C LYS A 65 -3.32 35.03 14.93
N THR A 66 -4.20 35.45 14.03
CA THR A 66 -4.95 36.69 14.11
C THR A 66 -6.35 36.52 14.71
N GLY A 67 -6.90 35.32 14.64
CA GLY A 67 -8.30 35.03 15.01
C GLY A 67 -9.33 35.57 14.02
N GLU A 68 -8.89 36.07 12.86
CA GLU A 68 -9.79 36.58 11.82
C GLU A 68 -10.28 35.48 10.90
N VAL A 69 -11.52 35.59 10.42
CA VAL A 69 -12.09 34.68 9.42
C VAL A 69 -11.47 35.00 8.08
N VAL A 70 -10.67 34.07 7.57
CA VAL A 70 -9.98 34.22 6.27
C VAL A 70 -10.84 33.70 5.13
N ILE A 71 -11.64 32.67 5.38
CA ILE A 71 -12.54 32.03 4.39
C ILE A 71 -13.91 31.91 5.03
N LYS A 72 -14.92 32.48 4.38
CA LYS A 72 -16.31 32.42 4.86
C LYS A 72 -17.03 31.17 4.41
N LEU A 73 -18.09 30.82 5.13
CA LEU A 73 -18.99 29.74 4.75
C LEU A 73 -19.52 29.97 3.32
N GLY A 74 -19.40 28.96 2.48
CA GLY A 74 -19.91 28.98 1.10
C GLY A 74 -18.93 29.57 0.08
N ASP A 75 -17.81 30.11 0.48
CA ASP A 75 -16.80 30.62 -0.44
C ASP A 75 -16.17 29.49 -1.25
N LYS A 76 -16.00 29.75 -2.56
CA LYS A 76 -15.26 28.87 -3.47
C LYS A 76 -13.82 29.31 -3.54
N ILE A 77 -12.93 28.50 -2.99
CA ILE A 77 -11.50 28.75 -3.12
C ILE A 77 -10.94 27.87 -4.21
N ASN A 78 -10.22 28.48 -5.12
CA ASN A 78 -9.37 27.79 -6.08
C ASN A 78 -7.92 27.77 -5.57
N PHE A 79 -7.10 26.90 -6.16
CA PHE A 79 -5.69 26.75 -5.81
C PHE A 79 -4.91 28.08 -5.84
N LEU A 80 -5.22 28.98 -6.80
CA LEU A 80 -4.54 30.27 -6.92
C LEU A 80 -4.83 31.18 -5.73
N ASN A 81 -6.09 31.21 -5.27
CA ASN A 81 -6.47 32.01 -4.12
C ASN A 81 -5.88 31.41 -2.83
N ALA A 82 -5.89 30.09 -2.68
CA ALA A 82 -5.24 29.43 -1.55
C ALA A 82 -3.72 29.72 -1.50
N LYS A 83 -3.06 29.69 -2.66
CA LYS A 83 -1.63 30.04 -2.75
C LYS A 83 -1.34 31.52 -2.43
N LYS A 84 -2.25 32.42 -2.79
CA LYS A 84 -2.14 33.84 -2.38
C LYS A 84 -2.23 33.98 -0.86
N LEU A 85 -3.23 33.35 -0.21
CA LEU A 85 -3.36 33.39 1.24
C LEU A 85 -2.13 32.84 1.97
N ALA A 86 -1.53 31.77 1.46
CA ALA A 86 -0.28 31.25 2.01
C ALA A 86 0.89 32.22 1.84
N ASN A 87 1.00 32.92 0.70
CA ASN A 87 2.01 33.94 0.46
C ASN A 87 1.79 35.21 1.30
N ASP A 88 0.54 35.54 1.61
CA ASP A 88 0.15 36.66 2.47
C ASP A 88 0.42 36.36 3.97
N GLY A 89 0.93 35.15 4.28
CA GLY A 89 1.43 34.79 5.61
C GLY A 89 0.53 33.85 6.41
N LEU A 90 -0.54 33.32 5.84
CA LEU A 90 -1.39 32.31 6.48
C LEU A 90 -0.61 30.98 6.59
N LYS A 91 -0.24 30.60 7.82
CA LYS A 91 0.51 29.37 8.10
C LYS A 91 -0.32 28.31 8.79
N ASP A 92 -1.09 28.71 9.79
CA ASP A 92 -1.89 27.83 10.62
C ASP A 92 -3.34 28.31 10.62
N ILE A 93 -4.25 27.38 10.59
CA ILE A 93 -5.69 27.64 10.60
C ILE A 93 -6.37 26.92 11.75
N LEU A 94 -7.47 27.49 12.21
CA LEU A 94 -8.39 26.87 13.16
C LEU A 94 -9.61 26.39 12.39
N VAL A 95 -9.95 25.13 12.60
CA VAL A 95 -11.10 24.46 12.01
C VAL A 95 -12.01 23.89 13.09
N SER A 96 -13.28 23.74 12.79
CA SER A 96 -14.23 23.15 13.71
C SER A 96 -14.03 21.63 13.85
N ARG A 97 -14.68 21.05 14.86
CA ARG A 97 -14.68 19.61 15.09
C ARG A 97 -15.31 18.85 13.91
N GLU A 98 -16.37 19.40 13.34
CA GLU A 98 -17.11 18.84 12.22
C GLU A 98 -16.25 18.68 10.96
N SER A 99 -15.25 19.55 10.79
CA SER A 99 -14.32 19.48 9.67
C SER A 99 -13.41 18.25 9.67
N LEU A 100 -13.33 17.55 10.83
CA LEU A 100 -12.59 16.30 10.97
C LEU A 100 -13.45 15.08 10.63
N PHE A 101 -14.76 15.20 10.53
CA PHE A 101 -15.65 14.08 10.22
C PHE A 101 -15.35 13.53 8.82
N GLY A 102 -15.31 12.21 8.72
CA GLY A 102 -14.98 11.53 7.47
C GLY A 102 -13.49 11.53 7.09
N LYS A 103 -12.62 12.07 7.96
CA LYS A 103 -11.16 11.92 7.82
C LYS A 103 -10.67 10.67 8.54
N PHE A 104 -9.48 10.21 8.23
CA PHE A 104 -8.94 8.93 8.68
C PHE A 104 -7.67 9.12 9.50
N LEU A 105 -7.56 8.41 10.62
CA LEU A 105 -6.35 8.39 11.43
C LEU A 105 -5.16 7.85 10.63
N HIS A 106 -4.03 8.55 10.77
CA HIS A 106 -2.76 8.18 10.13
C HIS A 106 -1.85 7.35 11.05
N ARG A 107 -2.13 7.35 12.35
CA ARG A 107 -1.43 6.59 13.39
C ARG A 107 -2.45 5.99 14.34
N ASP A 108 -2.02 4.92 14.99
CA ASP A 108 -2.78 4.35 16.10
C ASP A 108 -2.86 5.38 17.24
N VAL A 109 -4.03 5.49 17.85
CA VAL A 109 -4.30 6.38 18.98
C VAL A 109 -4.80 5.54 20.15
N GLN A 110 -4.00 5.41 21.20
CA GLN A 110 -4.34 4.66 22.39
C GLN A 110 -5.09 5.56 23.37
N VAL A 111 -6.35 5.23 23.63
CA VAL A 111 -7.26 6.01 24.48
C VAL A 111 -7.26 5.50 25.92
N ASN A 112 -7.10 4.19 26.11
CA ASN A 112 -6.98 3.55 27.43
C ASN A 112 -6.02 2.36 27.37
N ASP A 113 -5.66 1.79 28.54
CA ASP A 113 -4.72 0.67 28.63
C ASP A 113 -5.36 -0.70 28.32
N GLU A 114 -6.61 -0.75 27.89
CA GLU A 114 -7.29 -1.98 27.50
C GLU A 114 -6.94 -2.36 26.05
N GLU A 115 -6.91 -3.65 25.73
CA GLU A 115 -6.60 -4.14 24.36
C GLU A 115 -7.53 -3.54 23.28
N ASP A 116 -8.80 -3.29 23.62
CA ASP A 116 -9.80 -2.68 22.74
C ASP A 116 -9.78 -1.14 22.76
N GLY A 117 -8.90 -0.53 23.54
CA GLY A 117 -8.81 0.92 23.75
C GLY A 117 -7.98 1.68 22.72
N THR A 118 -7.63 1.04 21.60
CA THR A 118 -6.80 1.67 20.56
C THR A 118 -7.61 1.89 19.28
N PHE A 119 -7.68 3.14 18.85
CA PHE A 119 -8.14 3.44 17.49
C PHE A 119 -7.00 3.23 16.49
N ALA A 120 -7.14 2.20 15.66
CA ALA A 120 -6.12 1.83 14.69
C ALA A 120 -6.04 2.80 13.50
N ILE A 121 -4.91 2.76 12.79
CA ILE A 121 -4.69 3.44 11.50
C ILE A 121 -5.85 3.12 10.55
N GLY A 122 -6.38 4.16 9.90
CA GLY A 122 -7.51 4.03 8.97
C GLY A 122 -8.88 4.10 9.64
N THR A 123 -8.96 4.31 10.97
CA THR A 123 -10.24 4.59 11.65
C THR A 123 -10.79 5.92 11.16
N GLU A 124 -12.05 5.92 10.73
CA GLU A 124 -12.76 7.11 10.31
C GLU A 124 -13.19 7.93 11.53
N LEU A 125 -12.89 9.21 11.50
CA LEU A 125 -13.23 10.14 12.56
C LEU A 125 -14.71 10.53 12.47
N ASN A 126 -15.41 10.31 13.56
CA ASN A 126 -16.76 10.77 13.81
C ASN A 126 -16.84 11.44 15.18
N ASP A 127 -18.00 11.98 15.52
CA ASP A 127 -18.20 12.68 16.78
C ASP A 127 -17.85 11.80 18.00
N ALA A 128 -18.28 10.54 18.01
CA ALA A 128 -18.04 9.63 19.14
C ALA A 128 -16.53 9.31 19.30
N VAL A 129 -15.82 9.04 18.20
CA VAL A 129 -14.38 8.76 18.22
C VAL A 129 -13.59 9.98 18.72
N ILE A 130 -13.90 11.17 18.21
CA ILE A 130 -13.24 12.41 18.63
C ILE A 130 -13.49 12.69 20.11
N GLN A 131 -14.72 12.46 20.60
CA GLN A 131 -15.04 12.65 22.01
C GLN A 131 -14.22 11.71 22.91
N GLN A 132 -14.14 10.42 22.59
CA GLN A 132 -13.34 9.46 23.35
C GLN A 132 -11.85 9.82 23.38
N ILE A 133 -11.32 10.33 22.26
CA ILE A 133 -9.93 10.79 22.18
C ILE A 133 -9.70 12.02 23.07
N LEU A 134 -10.63 12.98 23.09
CA LEU A 134 -10.53 14.16 23.94
C LEU A 134 -10.70 13.81 25.44
N ASP A 135 -11.59 12.88 25.77
CA ASP A 135 -11.80 12.39 27.14
C ASP A 135 -10.55 11.70 27.69
N ALA A 136 -9.73 11.11 26.82
CA ALA A 136 -8.41 10.56 27.14
C ALA A 136 -7.30 11.63 27.22
N ASN A 137 -7.62 12.94 27.15
CA ASN A 137 -6.67 14.05 27.13
C ASN A 137 -5.65 14.02 25.99
N ILE A 138 -6.00 13.41 24.86
CA ILE A 138 -5.17 13.40 23.66
C ILE A 138 -5.56 14.60 22.80
N HIS A 139 -4.64 15.57 22.71
CA HIS A 139 -4.87 16.84 22.02
C HIS A 139 -4.16 16.95 20.67
N SER A 140 -3.48 15.91 20.22
CA SER A 140 -2.77 15.91 18.93
C SER A 140 -3.09 14.66 18.13
N LEU A 141 -3.55 14.84 16.90
CA LEU A 141 -3.90 13.77 15.98
C LEU A 141 -3.12 13.90 14.67
N GLN A 142 -2.66 12.78 14.15
CA GLN A 142 -2.15 12.69 12.79
C GLN A 142 -3.26 12.13 11.90
N ILE A 143 -3.59 12.85 10.86
CA ILE A 143 -4.71 12.55 9.97
C ILE A 143 -4.19 12.40 8.55
N SER A 144 -4.61 11.35 7.85
CA SER A 144 -4.25 11.11 6.46
C SER A 144 -4.94 12.10 5.54
N VAL A 145 -4.19 12.66 4.60
CA VAL A 145 -4.73 13.54 3.57
C VAL A 145 -5.44 12.71 2.51
N THR A 146 -6.75 12.67 2.61
CA THR A 146 -7.64 12.01 1.65
C THR A 146 -8.67 12.99 1.12
N ASN A 147 -9.19 12.73 -0.07
CA ASN A 147 -10.31 13.49 -0.60
C ASN A 147 -11.22 12.57 -1.43
N SER A 148 -12.46 12.98 -1.62
CA SER A 148 -13.46 12.21 -2.37
C SER A 148 -13.29 12.28 -3.90
N ILE A 149 -12.38 13.09 -4.42
CA ILE A 149 -12.26 13.36 -5.85
C ILE A 149 -11.16 12.51 -6.49
N ASN A 150 -9.95 12.52 -5.91
CA ASN A 150 -8.78 11.92 -6.53
C ASN A 150 -7.77 11.31 -5.53
N LYS A 151 -8.15 11.08 -4.30
CA LYS A 151 -7.32 10.41 -3.28
C LYS A 151 -8.19 9.73 -2.22
N GLY A 152 -8.74 8.58 -2.59
CA GLY A 152 -9.63 7.82 -1.69
C GLY A 152 -8.87 7.08 -0.58
N PRO A 153 -9.54 6.72 0.53
CA PRO A 153 -8.94 6.05 1.69
C PRO A 153 -8.80 4.54 1.51
N TYR A 154 -8.63 4.05 0.28
CA TYR A 154 -8.75 2.62 -0.05
C TYR A 154 -7.78 1.73 0.71
N LEU A 155 -6.50 2.15 0.79
CA LEU A 155 -5.49 1.36 1.47
C LEU A 155 -5.60 1.49 2.99
N LEU A 156 -6.01 2.66 3.51
CA LEU A 156 -6.29 2.87 4.94
C LEU A 156 -7.40 1.92 5.42
N THR A 157 -8.50 1.84 4.66
CA THR A 157 -9.58 0.88 4.94
C THR A 157 -9.10 -0.57 4.84
N THR A 158 -8.17 -0.86 3.94
CA THR A 158 -7.57 -2.19 3.81
C THR A 158 -6.71 -2.52 5.03
N ILE A 159 -5.88 -1.58 5.50
CA ILE A 159 -5.04 -1.73 6.70
C ILE A 159 -5.90 -1.95 7.94
N LEU A 160 -6.99 -1.20 8.09
CA LEU A 160 -7.92 -1.33 9.22
C LEU A 160 -8.58 -2.71 9.27
N ASN A 161 -8.95 -3.27 8.11
CA ASN A 161 -9.60 -4.58 8.03
C ASN A 161 -8.62 -5.76 8.05
N ASP A 162 -7.32 -5.50 7.96
CA ASP A 162 -6.28 -6.53 7.99
C ASP A 162 -5.97 -6.93 9.44
N LYS A 163 -6.19 -8.20 9.74
CA LYS A 163 -5.97 -8.78 11.07
C LYS A 163 -4.48 -8.97 11.41
N ASN A 164 -3.62 -8.96 10.38
CA ASN A 164 -2.18 -9.14 10.58
C ASN A 164 -1.54 -7.84 11.07
N ASN A 165 -0.69 -7.95 12.06
CA ASN A 165 0.03 -6.82 12.64
C ASN A 165 1.55 -6.92 12.45
N SER A 166 2.04 -8.09 12.08
CA SER A 166 3.47 -8.36 11.93
C SER A 166 3.78 -9.04 10.60
N LYS A 167 5.06 -8.98 10.20
CA LYS A 167 5.61 -9.68 9.04
C LYS A 167 5.37 -11.18 9.11
N ASP A 168 5.60 -11.78 10.27
CA ASP A 168 5.53 -13.23 10.46
C ASP A 168 4.09 -13.73 10.37
N GLU A 169 3.13 -12.98 10.91
CA GLU A 169 1.70 -13.26 10.77
C GLU A 169 1.27 -13.20 9.31
N ALA A 170 1.68 -12.15 8.59
CA ALA A 170 1.36 -11.97 7.18
C ALA A 170 1.94 -13.07 6.29
N ILE A 171 3.20 -13.46 6.51
CA ILE A 171 3.84 -14.58 5.79
C ILE A 171 3.13 -15.90 6.11
N THR A 172 2.77 -16.12 7.37
CA THR A 172 2.03 -17.31 7.80
C THR A 172 0.65 -17.38 7.15
N GLU A 173 -0.06 -16.28 7.05
CA GLU A 173 -1.36 -16.23 6.36
C GLU A 173 -1.21 -16.54 4.87
N ILE A 174 -0.22 -15.95 4.19
CA ILE A 174 0.10 -16.23 2.79
C ILE A 174 0.40 -17.72 2.61
N TYR A 175 1.19 -18.31 3.50
CA TYR A 175 1.50 -19.75 3.46
C TYR A 175 0.24 -20.62 3.57
N LYS A 176 -0.61 -20.36 4.60
CA LYS A 176 -1.88 -21.09 4.79
C LYS A 176 -2.80 -20.99 3.57
N MET A 177 -2.76 -19.85 2.90
CA MET A 177 -3.52 -19.68 1.66
C MET A 177 -2.99 -20.51 0.50
N LEU A 178 -1.67 -20.62 0.36
CA LEU A 178 -1.03 -21.37 -0.73
C LEU A 178 -1.07 -22.88 -0.46
N ARG A 179 -0.87 -23.28 0.80
CA ARG A 179 -0.82 -24.68 1.25
C ARG A 179 -1.80 -24.97 2.37
N PRO A 180 -3.09 -25.08 2.07
CA PRO A 180 -4.09 -25.37 3.09
C PRO A 180 -3.87 -26.78 3.67
N GLY A 181 -3.89 -26.88 5.01
CA GLY A 181 -3.77 -28.15 5.74
C GLY A 181 -2.37 -28.51 6.20
N GLU A 182 -1.33 -27.80 5.76
CA GLU A 182 0.03 -28.00 6.29
C GLU A 182 0.30 -27.03 7.45
N PRO A 183 0.85 -27.48 8.58
CA PRO A 183 1.22 -26.57 9.68
C PRO A 183 2.38 -25.67 9.23
N PRO A 184 2.26 -24.34 9.36
CA PRO A 184 3.30 -23.43 8.96
C PRO A 184 4.44 -23.41 9.98
N THR A 185 5.68 -23.56 9.51
CA THR A 185 6.86 -23.08 10.23
C THR A 185 7.30 -21.76 9.57
N ILE A 186 7.74 -20.78 10.36
CA ILE A 186 8.10 -19.45 9.87
C ILE A 186 9.19 -19.54 8.81
N GLU A 187 10.18 -20.43 9.01
CA GLU A 187 11.29 -20.64 8.07
C GLU A 187 10.81 -21.12 6.70
N ILE A 188 9.97 -22.15 6.67
CA ILE A 188 9.42 -22.71 5.43
C ILE A 188 8.49 -21.68 4.76
N ALA A 189 7.66 -21.00 5.53
CA ALA A 189 6.77 -19.98 5.03
C ALA A 189 7.55 -18.82 4.38
N THR A 190 8.62 -18.33 5.02
CA THR A 190 9.50 -17.30 4.50
C THR A 190 10.22 -17.74 3.23
N GLN A 191 10.70 -18.98 3.20
CA GLN A 191 11.34 -19.53 2.00
C GLN A 191 10.36 -19.62 0.82
N ILE A 192 9.14 -20.07 1.07
CA ILE A 192 8.10 -20.13 0.03
C ILE A 192 7.73 -18.74 -0.45
N PHE A 193 7.58 -17.77 0.46
CA PHE A 193 7.28 -16.39 0.10
C PHE A 193 8.41 -15.79 -0.78
N ASN A 194 9.66 -15.97 -0.40
CA ASN A 194 10.80 -15.49 -1.19
C ASN A 194 10.87 -16.15 -2.56
N ASN A 195 10.53 -17.43 -2.65
CA ASN A 195 10.52 -18.17 -3.91
C ASN A 195 9.38 -17.76 -4.88
N LEU A 196 8.36 -17.02 -4.39
CA LEU A 196 7.26 -16.58 -5.25
C LEU A 196 7.72 -15.51 -6.27
N PHE A 197 8.57 -14.56 -5.83
CA PHE A 197 8.86 -13.35 -6.63
C PHE A 197 10.32 -12.94 -6.62
N PHE A 198 11.11 -13.37 -5.62
CA PHE A 198 12.44 -12.82 -5.33
C PHE A 198 13.60 -13.79 -5.60
N SER A 199 13.31 -15.00 -6.02
CA SER A 199 14.31 -16.02 -6.36
C SER A 199 14.45 -16.18 -7.86
N SER A 200 15.65 -15.97 -8.40
CA SER A 200 15.95 -16.18 -9.82
C SER A 200 15.72 -17.60 -10.31
N ASP A 201 15.80 -18.60 -9.40
CA ASP A 201 15.56 -19.99 -9.73
C ASP A 201 14.09 -20.34 -9.94
N ARG A 202 13.18 -19.50 -9.42
CA ARG A 202 11.74 -19.77 -9.39
C ARG A 202 10.91 -18.74 -10.13
N TYR A 203 11.41 -17.53 -10.29
CA TYR A 203 10.72 -16.42 -10.90
C TYR A 203 11.59 -15.76 -11.96
N ASP A 204 11.05 -15.57 -13.15
CA ASP A 204 11.72 -14.89 -14.26
C ASP A 204 10.70 -14.03 -15.01
N LEU A 205 10.86 -12.73 -14.92
CA LEU A 205 10.04 -11.74 -15.63
C LEU A 205 10.43 -11.63 -17.10
N SER A 206 11.62 -12.11 -17.46
CA SER A 206 12.37 -11.88 -18.70
C SER A 206 12.76 -10.41 -18.91
N ASP A 207 13.77 -10.16 -19.75
CA ASP A 207 14.23 -8.79 -20.08
C ASP A 207 13.09 -7.95 -20.68
N VAL A 208 12.28 -8.54 -21.56
CA VAL A 208 11.13 -7.87 -22.19
C VAL A 208 10.08 -7.49 -21.15
N GLY A 209 9.81 -8.39 -20.22
CA GLY A 209 8.88 -8.11 -19.11
C GLY A 209 9.38 -6.98 -18.22
N ARG A 210 10.69 -6.96 -17.91
CA ARG A 210 11.32 -5.88 -17.13
C ARG A 210 11.23 -4.53 -17.84
N VAL A 211 11.59 -4.46 -19.13
CA VAL A 211 11.49 -3.22 -19.92
C VAL A 211 10.05 -2.69 -19.95
N LYS A 212 9.06 -3.56 -20.18
CA LYS A 212 7.65 -3.17 -20.17
C LYS A 212 7.19 -2.67 -18.79
N MET A 213 7.61 -3.34 -17.72
CA MET A 213 7.29 -2.94 -16.35
C MET A 213 7.93 -1.61 -16.00
N ASN A 214 9.22 -1.41 -16.31
CA ASN A 214 9.92 -0.14 -16.08
C ASN A 214 9.22 1.02 -16.81
N SER A 215 8.84 0.81 -18.07
CA SER A 215 8.11 1.82 -18.85
C SER A 215 6.74 2.13 -18.25
N ARG A 216 5.98 1.12 -17.81
CA ARG A 216 4.62 1.31 -17.26
C ARG A 216 4.62 1.96 -15.89
N LEU A 217 5.60 1.62 -15.05
CA LEU A 217 5.75 2.12 -13.67
C LEU A 217 6.68 3.33 -13.57
N GLU A 218 7.22 3.81 -14.70
CA GLU A 218 8.13 4.97 -14.77
C GLU A 218 9.36 4.77 -13.83
N GLN A 219 9.91 3.54 -13.82
CA GLN A 219 11.04 3.17 -12.98
C GLN A 219 12.32 3.04 -13.77
N GLU A 220 13.44 3.50 -13.17
CA GLU A 220 14.79 3.27 -13.66
C GLU A 220 15.39 2.03 -13.01
N CYS A 221 15.20 0.87 -13.62
CA CYS A 221 15.78 -0.39 -13.17
C CYS A 221 16.51 -1.05 -14.33
N SER A 222 17.63 -1.71 -14.06
CA SER A 222 18.38 -2.45 -15.08
C SER A 222 17.53 -3.56 -15.70
N ASP A 223 17.53 -3.65 -17.01
CA ASP A 223 16.77 -4.66 -17.77
C ASP A 223 17.23 -6.10 -17.47
N LYS A 224 18.45 -6.26 -16.93
CA LYS A 224 19.02 -7.57 -16.52
C LYS A 224 18.44 -8.11 -15.22
N ILE A 225 17.68 -7.30 -14.46
CA ILE A 225 17.05 -7.73 -13.22
C ILE A 225 15.69 -8.34 -13.58
N THR A 226 15.63 -9.65 -13.66
CA THR A 226 14.43 -10.39 -14.08
C THR A 226 13.53 -10.86 -12.92
N ILE A 227 13.94 -10.61 -11.68
CA ILE A 227 13.14 -10.85 -10.47
C ILE A 227 12.42 -9.57 -10.01
N LEU A 228 11.34 -9.70 -9.24
CA LEU A 228 10.69 -8.54 -8.63
C LEU A 228 11.52 -7.97 -7.48
N ARG A 229 11.40 -6.65 -7.27
CA ARG A 229 11.94 -5.93 -6.11
C ARG A 229 10.79 -5.39 -5.28
N ASN A 230 11.07 -5.02 -4.04
CA ASN A 230 10.07 -4.38 -3.17
C ASN A 230 9.52 -3.09 -3.80
N ASP A 231 10.41 -2.27 -4.39
CA ASP A 231 10.04 -1.02 -5.09
C ASP A 231 9.06 -1.27 -6.23
N ASP A 232 9.20 -2.38 -6.96
CA ASP A 232 8.27 -2.74 -8.04
C ASP A 232 6.86 -2.97 -7.49
N ILE A 233 6.76 -3.67 -6.36
CA ILE A 233 5.46 -3.96 -5.72
C ILE A 233 4.81 -2.67 -5.20
N ILE A 234 5.59 -1.79 -4.57
CA ILE A 234 5.11 -0.49 -4.11
C ILE A 234 4.60 0.34 -5.29
N ALA A 235 5.39 0.44 -6.36
CA ALA A 235 4.99 1.19 -7.56
C ALA A 235 3.73 0.62 -8.22
N ILE A 236 3.56 -0.72 -8.23
CA ILE A 236 2.32 -1.36 -8.70
C ILE A 236 1.13 -0.93 -7.83
N VAL A 237 1.29 -0.90 -6.51
CA VAL A 237 0.19 -0.49 -5.61
C VAL A 237 -0.13 0.99 -5.80
N HIS A 238 0.86 1.87 -5.94
CA HIS A 238 0.65 3.28 -6.30
C HIS A 238 -0.13 3.41 -7.60
N LYS A 239 0.28 2.69 -8.65
CA LYS A 239 -0.39 2.71 -9.95
C LYS A 239 -1.84 2.21 -9.87
N MET A 240 -2.09 1.18 -9.06
CA MET A 240 -3.45 0.69 -8.81
C MET A 240 -4.34 1.72 -8.09
N LEU A 241 -3.78 2.47 -7.15
CA LEU A 241 -4.50 3.56 -6.47
C LEU A 241 -4.80 4.70 -7.43
N ASP A 242 -3.83 5.10 -8.28
CA ASP A 242 -4.01 6.14 -9.29
C ASP A 242 -5.07 5.76 -10.34
N LEU A 243 -5.08 4.51 -10.79
CA LEU A 243 -6.16 3.99 -11.65
C LEU A 243 -7.53 4.08 -10.99
N ARG A 244 -7.62 3.75 -9.70
CA ARG A 244 -8.86 3.81 -8.94
C ARG A 244 -9.34 5.26 -8.70
N ASP A 245 -8.39 6.17 -8.52
CA ASP A 245 -8.64 7.59 -8.35
C ASP A 245 -8.91 8.32 -9.69
N GLY A 246 -8.84 7.61 -10.83
CA GLY A 246 -9.08 8.17 -12.16
C GLY A 246 -7.96 9.10 -12.66
N LYS A 247 -6.75 8.98 -12.10
CA LYS A 247 -5.57 9.75 -12.53
C LYS A 247 -4.84 9.10 -13.69
N ASP A 248 -5.10 7.82 -13.92
CA ASP A 248 -4.46 7.02 -14.94
C ASP A 248 -5.49 6.16 -15.68
N GLU A 249 -5.11 5.61 -16.83
CA GLU A 249 -5.97 4.79 -17.67
C GLU A 249 -5.53 3.33 -17.64
N VAL A 250 -6.52 2.43 -17.76
CA VAL A 250 -6.28 0.99 -17.84
C VAL A 250 -5.69 0.65 -19.21
N ASP A 251 -4.63 -0.16 -19.20
CA ASP A 251 -4.00 -0.60 -20.45
C ASP A 251 -4.96 -1.45 -21.28
N ASP A 252 -5.01 -1.19 -22.58
CA ASP A 252 -5.71 -2.06 -23.52
C ASP A 252 -4.89 -3.35 -23.75
N ILE A 253 -5.40 -4.45 -23.17
CA ILE A 253 -4.75 -5.78 -23.21
C ILE A 253 -4.70 -6.32 -24.65
N ASP A 254 -5.68 -5.97 -25.48
CA ASP A 254 -5.80 -6.47 -26.86
C ASP A 254 -5.03 -5.65 -27.87
N HIS A 255 -4.54 -4.48 -27.49
CA HIS A 255 -3.73 -3.63 -28.36
C HIS A 255 -2.43 -4.35 -28.75
N LEU A 256 -2.11 -4.37 -30.06
CA LEU A 256 -0.94 -5.09 -30.57
C LEU A 256 0.40 -4.58 -30.01
N GLY A 257 0.47 -3.34 -29.56
CA GLY A 257 1.63 -2.80 -28.82
C GLY A 257 1.85 -3.45 -27.45
N ASN A 258 0.80 -4.01 -26.84
CA ASN A 258 0.86 -4.70 -25.54
C ASN A 258 0.95 -6.22 -25.66
N ARG A 259 0.81 -6.76 -26.87
CA ARG A 259 0.92 -8.20 -27.17
C ARG A 259 2.21 -8.46 -27.94
N ARG A 260 2.98 -9.40 -27.44
CA ARG A 260 4.21 -9.84 -28.07
C ARG A 260 3.99 -11.16 -28.84
N VAL A 261 4.52 -11.21 -30.07
CA VAL A 261 4.57 -12.45 -30.84
C VAL A 261 5.78 -13.26 -30.40
N ARG A 262 5.57 -14.51 -30.02
CA ARG A 262 6.64 -15.44 -29.66
C ARG A 262 7.14 -16.15 -30.93
N SER A 263 8.46 -16.14 -31.12
CA SER A 263 9.08 -16.91 -32.20
C SER A 263 9.05 -18.41 -31.92
N VAL A 264 9.23 -19.21 -32.97
CA VAL A 264 9.32 -20.67 -32.84
C VAL A 264 10.47 -21.09 -31.93
N GLY A 265 11.62 -20.40 -32.02
CA GLY A 265 12.79 -20.67 -31.17
C GLY A 265 12.46 -20.50 -29.68
N GLU A 266 11.79 -19.42 -29.30
CA GLU A 266 11.37 -19.19 -27.92
C GLU A 266 10.36 -20.24 -27.42
N LEU A 267 9.42 -20.67 -28.27
CA LEU A 267 8.46 -21.70 -27.90
C LEU A 267 9.15 -23.04 -27.66
N VAL A 268 10.11 -23.43 -28.53
CA VAL A 268 10.91 -24.63 -28.37
C VAL A 268 11.81 -24.57 -27.13
N GLU A 269 12.47 -23.44 -26.90
CA GLU A 269 13.28 -23.21 -25.70
C GLU A 269 12.44 -23.44 -24.44
N ASN A 270 11.26 -22.83 -24.34
CA ASN A 270 10.38 -23.00 -23.20
C ASN A 270 9.98 -24.45 -22.95
N GLN A 271 9.67 -25.22 -24.03
CA GLN A 271 9.35 -26.64 -23.90
C GLN A 271 10.58 -27.46 -23.48
N ALA A 272 11.75 -27.19 -24.03
CA ALA A 272 13.00 -27.84 -23.65
C ALA A 272 13.33 -27.57 -22.18
N ARG A 273 13.19 -26.33 -21.72
CA ARG A 273 13.38 -25.91 -20.30
C ARG A 273 12.47 -26.72 -19.37
N ILE A 274 11.18 -26.83 -19.70
CA ILE A 274 10.22 -27.63 -18.92
C ILE A 274 10.64 -29.10 -18.89
N GLY A 275 11.13 -29.63 -20.00
CA GLY A 275 11.64 -31.01 -20.08
C GLY A 275 12.84 -31.24 -19.17
N VAL A 276 13.81 -30.32 -19.19
CA VAL A 276 15.01 -30.38 -18.34
C VAL A 276 14.63 -30.31 -16.86
N TYR A 277 13.74 -29.41 -16.46
CA TYR A 277 13.25 -29.36 -15.05
C TYR A 277 12.57 -30.66 -14.60
N ARG A 278 11.78 -31.29 -15.47
CA ARG A 278 11.15 -32.58 -15.15
C ARG A 278 12.21 -33.67 -14.99
N MET A 279 13.20 -33.67 -15.83
CA MET A 279 14.32 -34.61 -15.75
C MET A 279 15.14 -34.39 -14.46
N GLU A 280 15.49 -33.14 -14.14
CA GLU A 280 16.19 -32.80 -12.90
C GLU A 280 15.41 -33.28 -11.67
N ARG A 281 14.10 -33.03 -11.64
CA ARG A 281 13.23 -33.49 -10.54
C ARG A 281 13.21 -35.01 -10.41
N ALA A 282 13.06 -35.72 -11.52
CA ALA A 282 13.05 -37.18 -11.54
C ALA A 282 14.39 -37.76 -11.05
N ILE A 283 15.51 -37.15 -11.48
CA ILE A 283 16.83 -37.54 -11.01
C ILE A 283 16.98 -37.31 -9.50
N LYS A 284 16.59 -36.15 -9.00
CA LYS A 284 16.64 -35.84 -7.55
C LYS A 284 15.77 -36.83 -6.74
N GLU A 285 14.57 -37.14 -7.18
CA GLU A 285 13.71 -38.14 -6.52
C GLU A 285 14.37 -39.52 -6.50
N LYS A 286 14.97 -39.95 -7.59
CA LYS A 286 15.69 -41.25 -7.66
C LYS A 286 16.94 -41.26 -6.76
N MET A 287 17.72 -40.18 -6.76
CA MET A 287 18.91 -40.06 -5.91
C MET A 287 18.60 -40.08 -4.40
N THR A 288 17.37 -39.75 -3.98
CA THR A 288 16.98 -39.90 -2.57
C THR A 288 16.66 -41.34 -2.18
N THR A 289 16.38 -42.21 -3.16
CA THR A 289 15.97 -43.61 -2.93
C THR A 289 17.05 -44.62 -3.27
N LEU A 290 18.04 -44.23 -4.08
CA LEU A 290 19.16 -45.09 -4.49
C LEU A 290 20.38 -44.87 -3.55
N ASP A 291 21.15 -45.94 -3.36
CA ASP A 291 22.45 -45.84 -2.73
C ASP A 291 23.43 -45.16 -3.71
N VAL A 292 23.83 -43.93 -3.36
CA VAL A 292 24.62 -43.01 -4.22
C VAL A 292 25.97 -43.64 -4.61
N GLU A 293 26.55 -44.51 -3.73
CA GLU A 293 27.83 -45.15 -4.01
C GLU A 293 27.77 -46.25 -5.08
N SER A 294 26.59 -46.83 -5.29
CA SER A 294 26.36 -47.89 -6.27
C SER A 294 25.60 -47.45 -7.51
N ALA A 295 25.10 -46.19 -7.54
CA ALA A 295 24.24 -45.70 -8.61
C ALA A 295 25.01 -45.50 -9.93
N MET A 296 24.50 -46.04 -10.99
CA MET A 296 25.00 -45.85 -12.36
C MET A 296 24.15 -44.81 -13.08
N PRO A 297 24.69 -44.07 -14.09
CA PRO A 297 23.91 -43.08 -14.85
C PRO A 297 22.67 -43.64 -15.52
N GLN A 298 22.64 -44.96 -15.78
CA GLN A 298 21.52 -45.66 -16.38
C GLN A 298 20.37 -45.92 -15.39
N ASP A 299 20.63 -45.80 -14.09
CA ASP A 299 19.62 -46.01 -13.03
C ASP A 299 18.88 -44.69 -12.71
N LEU A 300 19.41 -43.56 -13.17
CA LEU A 300 18.85 -42.23 -13.02
C LEU A 300 17.97 -41.87 -14.23
#